data_c20539a4fbca021e4a61c13765ddb0eb
#
_entry.id   c20539a4fbca021e4a61c13765ddb0eb
#
_cell.length_a   1.000
_cell.length_b   1.000
_cell.length_c   1.000
_cell.angle_alpha   90.00
_cell.angle_beta   90.00
_cell.angle_gamma   90.00
#
_symmetry.space_group_name_H-M   'P 1'
#
loop_
_entity.id
_entity.type
_entity.pdbx_description
1 polymer ?
#
loop_
_entity_poly.entity_id
_entity_poly.type
_entity_poly.pdbx_seq_one_letter_code
_entity_poly.pdbx_strand_id
1 'polypeptide(L)'
;MALPVLRRRHGRRDGALERWERPAVDRDWAYPRSPWAEFSELHDRMGRLLSELVEQTFGGAYGGGWRPAADVEETEDAYLVEIELPGVKRDDVTVEFGGGELTVSGQVKERERVGFLRTRTRPAGRFDYRVSLPAEVEEDKVTASLSEGVLTVRVPKTERARQRKIPISTS
;
A
#
# COMPACT_ATOMS: atom_id res chain seq x y z
N MET A 1 -72.01 -18.97 -37.14
CA MET A 1 -71.23 -20.17 -36.80
C MET A 1 -70.20 -19.72 -35.76
N ALA A 2 -70.55 -19.79 -34.48
CA ALA A 2 -69.72 -19.28 -33.37
C ALA A 2 -69.02 -20.41 -32.64
N LEU A 3 -67.69 -20.34 -32.51
CA LEU A 3 -66.89 -21.32 -31.77
C LEU A 3 -66.93 -21.02 -30.27
N PRO A 4 -66.94 -22.03 -29.39
CA PRO A 4 -67.01 -21.82 -27.92
C PRO A 4 -65.67 -21.48 -27.34
N VAL A 5 -65.64 -20.49 -26.45
CA VAL A 5 -64.46 -20.05 -25.69
C VAL A 5 -64.29 -21.01 -24.50
N LEU A 6 -63.18 -21.74 -24.48
CA LEU A 6 -62.74 -22.56 -23.33
C LEU A 6 -62.19 -21.67 -22.24
N ARG A 7 -62.93 -21.49 -21.13
CA ARG A 7 -62.48 -20.94 -19.86
C ARG A 7 -61.53 -21.93 -19.19
N ARG A 8 -60.24 -21.57 -19.13
CA ARG A 8 -59.29 -22.27 -18.26
C ARG A 8 -59.50 -21.83 -16.82
N ARG A 9 -59.90 -22.76 -15.96
CA ARG A 9 -59.92 -22.61 -14.48
C ARG A 9 -58.47 -22.56 -14.01
N HIS A 10 -58.09 -21.49 -13.38
CA HIS A 10 -56.85 -21.43 -12.58
C HIS A 10 -57.09 -22.17 -11.27
N GLY A 11 -56.53 -23.35 -11.16
CA GLY A 11 -56.37 -24.04 -9.88
C GLY A 11 -55.30 -23.35 -9.07
N ARG A 12 -55.68 -22.77 -7.94
CA ARG A 12 -54.77 -22.40 -6.88
C ARG A 12 -54.12 -23.63 -6.33
N ARG A 13 -52.83 -23.79 -6.52
CA ARG A 13 -52.00 -24.74 -5.76
C ARG A 13 -51.38 -23.94 -4.62
N ASP A 14 -51.92 -24.09 -3.45
CA ASP A 14 -51.32 -23.74 -2.18
C ASP A 14 -50.14 -24.72 -1.97
N GLY A 15 -48.97 -24.33 -2.47
CA GLY A 15 -47.70 -25.01 -2.18
C GLY A 15 -47.22 -24.49 -0.83
N ALA A 16 -47.55 -25.25 0.23
CA ALA A 16 -46.85 -25.08 1.49
C ALA A 16 -45.34 -25.33 1.22
N LEU A 17 -44.56 -24.27 1.33
CA LEU A 17 -43.10 -24.39 1.37
C LEU A 17 -42.76 -25.09 2.70
N GLU A 18 -42.48 -26.38 2.63
CA GLU A 18 -41.88 -27.12 3.73
C GLU A 18 -40.56 -26.42 4.07
N ARG A 19 -40.59 -25.75 5.20
CA ARG A 19 -39.39 -25.18 5.82
C ARG A 19 -38.51 -26.34 6.24
N TRP A 20 -37.46 -26.63 5.49
CA TRP A 20 -36.41 -27.54 5.89
C TRP A 20 -35.73 -26.94 7.13
N GLU A 21 -36.16 -27.43 8.31
CA GLU A 21 -35.43 -27.19 9.54
C GLU A 21 -34.12 -27.95 9.44
N ARG A 22 -33.04 -27.19 9.25
CA ARG A 22 -31.69 -27.75 9.36
C ARG A 22 -31.53 -28.22 10.80
N PRO A 23 -31.15 -29.48 11.04
CA PRO A 23 -30.85 -29.94 12.38
C PRO A 23 -29.76 -29.04 12.94
N ALA A 24 -29.95 -28.57 14.18
CA ALA A 24 -28.92 -27.83 14.90
C ALA A 24 -27.68 -28.72 15.00
N VAL A 25 -26.67 -28.40 14.23
CA VAL A 25 -25.36 -29.02 14.35
C VAL A 25 -24.77 -28.46 15.63
N ASP A 26 -24.67 -29.31 16.65
CA ASP A 26 -23.94 -28.98 17.87
C ASP A 26 -22.57 -28.45 17.50
N ARG A 27 -22.33 -27.16 17.79
CA ARG A 27 -21.09 -26.44 17.50
C ARG A 27 -20.05 -26.63 18.59
N ASP A 28 -20.04 -27.75 19.27
CA ASP A 28 -19.02 -28.06 20.28
C ASP A 28 -17.82 -28.83 19.75
N TRP A 29 -17.55 -28.78 18.44
CA TRP A 29 -16.26 -29.15 17.92
C TRP A 29 -15.34 -27.92 18.01
N ALA A 30 -14.87 -27.62 19.20
CA ALA A 30 -13.69 -26.78 19.38
C ALA A 30 -12.51 -27.50 18.72
N TYR A 31 -12.22 -27.18 17.46
CA TYR A 31 -10.94 -27.51 16.87
C TYR A 31 -9.85 -27.01 17.81
N PRO A 32 -8.93 -27.86 18.26
CA PRO A 32 -7.79 -27.37 19.01
C PRO A 32 -7.14 -26.29 18.17
N ARG A 33 -6.98 -25.09 18.74
CA ARG A 33 -6.33 -23.95 18.07
C ARG A 33 -5.02 -24.45 17.52
N SER A 34 -4.88 -24.45 16.20
CA SER A 34 -3.65 -24.90 15.58
C SER A 34 -2.53 -23.96 16.05
N PRO A 35 -1.34 -24.46 16.36
CA PRO A 35 -0.20 -23.61 16.72
C PRO A 35 0.09 -22.51 15.70
N TRP A 36 -0.33 -22.73 14.46
CA TRP A 36 -0.21 -21.76 13.36
C TRP A 36 -1.18 -20.57 13.48
N ALA A 37 -2.33 -20.74 14.13
CA ALA A 37 -3.26 -19.63 14.35
C ALA A 37 -2.71 -18.63 15.37
N GLU A 38 -2.05 -19.10 16.42
CA GLU A 38 -1.38 -18.25 17.40
C GLU A 38 -0.17 -17.54 16.79
N PHE A 39 0.56 -18.23 15.90
CA PHE A 39 1.70 -17.64 15.19
C PHE A 39 1.25 -16.57 14.20
N SER A 40 0.14 -16.77 13.48
CA SER A 40 -0.40 -15.76 12.57
C SER A 40 -0.92 -14.53 13.32
N GLU A 41 -1.61 -14.71 14.46
CA GLU A 41 -2.05 -13.59 15.31
C GLU A 41 -0.86 -12.79 15.88
N LEU A 42 0.21 -13.47 16.26
CA LEU A 42 1.43 -12.84 16.73
C LEU A 42 2.14 -12.06 15.61
N HIS A 43 2.18 -12.65 14.43
CA HIS A 43 2.76 -12.03 13.22
C HIS A 43 1.97 -10.78 12.81
N ASP A 44 0.63 -10.86 12.79
CA ASP A 44 -0.26 -9.74 12.48
C ASP A 44 -0.21 -8.63 13.55
N ARG A 45 0.01 -9.02 14.81
CA ARG A 45 0.16 -8.07 15.92
C ARG A 45 1.50 -7.35 15.85
N MET A 46 2.56 -8.09 15.54
CA MET A 46 3.91 -7.55 15.36
C MET A 46 3.97 -6.66 14.11
N GLY A 47 3.31 -7.06 13.01
CA GLY A 47 3.19 -6.24 11.81
C GLY A 47 2.48 -4.91 12.07
N ARG A 48 1.40 -4.92 12.86
CA ARG A 48 0.69 -3.68 13.25
C ARG A 48 1.52 -2.79 14.16
N LEU A 49 2.21 -3.36 15.16
CA LEU A 49 3.08 -2.61 16.06
C LEU A 49 4.27 -2.02 15.32
N LEU A 50 4.85 -2.78 14.36
CA LEU A 50 5.91 -2.27 13.51
C LEU A 50 5.40 -1.18 12.57
N SER A 51 4.21 -1.31 11.98
CA SER A 51 3.63 -0.26 11.15
C SER A 51 3.29 1.00 11.96
N GLU A 52 2.76 0.86 13.18
CA GLU A 52 2.53 2.01 14.08
C GLU A 52 3.84 2.67 14.52
N LEU A 53 4.88 1.87 14.80
CA LEU A 53 6.20 2.39 15.17
C LEU A 53 6.86 3.09 13.98
N VAL A 54 6.76 2.51 12.79
CA VAL A 54 7.23 3.12 11.53
C VAL A 54 6.43 4.40 11.25
N GLU A 55 5.12 4.39 11.45
CA GLU A 55 4.28 5.56 11.25
C GLU A 55 4.55 6.66 12.29
N GLN A 56 4.87 6.31 13.55
CA GLN A 56 5.29 7.26 14.57
C GLN A 56 6.74 7.75 14.39
N THR A 57 7.64 6.90 13.90
CA THR A 57 9.07 7.23 13.76
C THR A 57 9.36 7.90 12.41
N PHE A 58 8.64 7.50 11.36
CA PHE A 58 8.82 7.99 9.98
C PHE A 58 7.60 8.73 9.44
N GLY A 59 6.47 8.70 10.14
CA GLY A 59 5.17 9.27 9.76
C GLY A 59 4.82 10.59 10.42
N GLY A 60 5.78 11.28 11.02
CA GLY A 60 5.56 12.57 11.66
C GLY A 60 4.96 13.58 10.69
N ALA A 61 3.64 13.78 10.80
CA ALA A 61 2.89 14.81 10.12
C ALA A 61 3.34 16.19 10.61
N TYR A 62 4.38 16.70 10.03
CA TYR A 62 4.70 18.13 10.13
C TYR A 62 4.14 18.85 8.92
N GLY A 63 2.97 19.50 9.13
CA GLY A 63 2.39 20.48 8.22
C GLY A 63 1.51 19.89 7.13
N GLY A 64 0.22 19.97 7.26
CA GLY A 64 -0.91 20.02 6.30
C GLY A 64 -0.81 19.49 4.87
N GLY A 65 0.21 18.72 4.53
CA GLY A 65 0.43 18.12 3.23
C GLY A 65 0.00 16.65 3.17
N TRP A 66 -0.16 16.11 1.96
CA TRP A 66 -0.35 14.69 1.75
C TRP A 66 1.00 13.97 1.67
N ARG A 67 1.03 12.71 2.07
CA ARG A 67 2.21 11.86 1.92
C ARG A 67 2.06 10.99 0.69
N PRO A 68 3.00 11.01 -0.27
CA PRO A 68 2.98 10.11 -1.42
C PRO A 68 3.24 8.68 -1.00
N ALA A 69 2.67 7.72 -1.73
CA ALA A 69 3.04 6.32 -1.63
C ALA A 69 4.48 6.16 -2.10
N ALA A 70 5.25 5.32 -1.40
CA ALA A 70 6.65 5.10 -1.74
C ALA A 70 7.10 3.72 -1.30
N ASP A 71 7.98 3.13 -2.12
CA ASP A 71 8.69 1.90 -1.85
C ASP A 71 10.17 2.17 -1.67
N VAL A 72 10.81 1.44 -0.77
CA VAL A 72 12.26 1.48 -0.55
C VAL A 72 12.80 0.07 -0.72
N GLU A 73 13.61 -0.13 -1.75
CA GLU A 73 14.29 -1.38 -2.03
C GLU A 73 15.77 -1.26 -1.68
N GLU A 74 16.29 -2.25 -0.96
CA GLU A 74 17.70 -2.40 -0.69
C GLU A 74 18.31 -3.45 -1.61
N THR A 75 19.18 -3.02 -2.52
CA THR A 75 19.97 -3.90 -3.38
C THR A 75 21.37 -4.17 -2.79
N GLU A 76 22.18 -4.97 -3.46
CA GLU A 76 23.55 -5.23 -3.03
C GLU A 76 24.40 -3.95 -2.95
N ASP A 77 24.22 -3.02 -3.90
CA ASP A 77 25.08 -1.86 -4.12
C ASP A 77 24.39 -0.49 -3.90
N ALA A 78 23.07 -0.46 -3.71
CA ALA A 78 22.31 0.80 -3.57
C ALA A 78 21.00 0.62 -2.80
N TYR A 79 20.43 1.74 -2.37
CA TYR A 79 19.01 1.87 -2.07
C TYR A 79 18.30 2.49 -3.26
N LEU A 80 17.14 1.95 -3.62
CA LEU A 80 16.21 2.50 -4.61
C LEU A 80 14.97 2.96 -3.87
N VAL A 81 14.63 4.23 -4.03
CA VAL A 81 13.43 4.82 -3.44
C VAL A 81 12.53 5.26 -4.58
N GLU A 82 11.36 4.64 -4.70
CA GLU A 82 10.36 4.94 -5.71
C GLU A 82 9.18 5.63 -5.05
N ILE A 83 8.82 6.81 -5.54
CA ILE A 83 7.80 7.68 -4.93
C ILE A 83 6.77 8.03 -5.99
N GLU A 84 5.51 7.74 -5.71
CA GLU A 84 4.36 8.03 -6.58
C GLU A 84 3.99 9.50 -6.55
N LEU A 85 4.28 10.22 -7.64
CA LEU A 85 4.02 11.66 -7.80
C LEU A 85 3.18 11.96 -9.05
N PRO A 86 1.97 11.41 -9.17
CA PRO A 86 1.17 11.52 -10.38
C PRO A 86 0.76 12.98 -10.67
N GLY A 87 1.18 13.47 -11.83
CA GLY A 87 0.85 14.82 -12.30
C GLY A 87 1.73 15.92 -11.73
N VAL A 88 2.79 15.59 -11.01
CA VAL A 88 3.83 16.53 -10.57
C VAL A 88 4.81 16.76 -11.71
N LYS A 89 5.25 17.99 -11.89
CA LYS A 89 6.30 18.35 -12.84
C LYS A 89 7.67 18.38 -12.14
N ARG A 90 8.73 18.14 -12.89
CA ARG A 90 10.10 18.19 -12.38
C ARG A 90 10.41 19.48 -11.59
N ASP A 91 9.94 20.61 -12.10
CA ASP A 91 10.19 21.92 -11.49
C ASP A 91 9.39 22.17 -10.20
N ASP A 92 8.42 21.29 -9.90
CA ASP A 92 7.57 21.36 -8.71
C ASP A 92 8.00 20.33 -7.63
N VAL A 93 9.18 19.69 -7.80
CA VAL A 93 9.78 18.71 -6.87
C VAL A 93 11.19 19.12 -6.50
N THR A 94 11.50 19.02 -5.21
CA THR A 94 12.84 19.18 -4.65
C THR A 94 13.25 17.88 -4.00
N VAL A 95 14.46 17.40 -4.30
CA VAL A 95 15.07 16.20 -3.71
C VAL A 95 16.34 16.63 -3.01
N GLU A 96 16.45 16.34 -1.73
CA GLU A 96 17.60 16.65 -0.89
C GLU A 96 18.05 15.38 -0.18
N PHE A 97 19.36 15.17 -0.12
CA PHE A 97 19.96 14.07 0.63
C PHE A 97 21.09 14.60 1.50
N GLY A 98 21.10 14.24 2.76
CA GLY A 98 22.17 14.64 3.69
C GLY A 98 22.00 13.99 5.05
N GLY A 99 23.14 13.64 5.67
CA GLY A 99 23.14 13.01 6.98
C GLY A 99 22.43 11.64 7.04
N GLY A 100 22.36 10.92 5.92
CA GLY A 100 21.68 9.65 5.82
C GLY A 100 20.15 9.76 5.66
N GLU A 101 19.60 10.98 5.49
CA GLU A 101 18.17 11.18 5.27
C GLU A 101 17.90 11.68 3.84
N LEU A 102 16.97 11.04 3.16
CA LEU A 102 16.39 11.50 1.90
C LEU A 102 15.13 12.30 2.21
N THR A 103 15.09 13.55 1.76
CA THR A 103 13.91 14.40 1.82
C THR A 103 13.43 14.74 0.42
N VAL A 104 12.15 14.46 0.14
CA VAL A 104 11.50 14.83 -1.11
C VAL A 104 10.29 15.68 -0.81
N SER A 105 10.30 16.91 -1.30
CA SER A 105 9.22 17.85 -1.08
C SER A 105 8.75 18.46 -2.40
N GLY A 106 7.52 18.95 -2.42
CA GLY A 106 6.98 19.56 -3.63
C GLY A 106 5.52 19.94 -3.51
N GLN A 107 4.93 20.23 -4.68
CA GLN A 107 3.53 20.63 -4.76
C GLN A 107 2.83 20.03 -5.97
N VAL A 108 1.66 19.44 -5.74
CA VAL A 108 0.70 19.10 -6.80
C VAL A 108 -0.22 20.29 -7.03
N LYS A 109 -0.08 20.94 -8.18
CA LYS A 109 -0.95 22.06 -8.55
C LYS A 109 -2.36 21.61 -8.87
N GLU A 110 -3.35 22.32 -8.37
CA GLU A 110 -4.73 22.07 -8.77
C GLU A 110 -4.93 22.40 -10.25
N ARG A 111 -5.63 21.52 -10.93
CA ARG A 111 -6.04 21.73 -12.31
C ARG A 111 -7.24 22.66 -12.34
N GLU A 112 -7.21 23.71 -13.15
CA GLU A 112 -8.40 24.50 -13.47
C GLU A 112 -9.48 23.62 -14.08
N ARG A 113 -10.72 23.75 -13.63
CA ARG A 113 -11.85 22.94 -14.05
C ARG A 113 -13.01 23.84 -14.42
N VAL A 114 -13.63 23.53 -15.55
CA VAL A 114 -14.81 24.25 -16.02
C VAL A 114 -16.10 23.67 -15.43
N GLY A 115 -16.09 22.42 -14.97
CA GLY A 115 -17.26 21.70 -14.45
C GLY A 115 -17.30 21.59 -12.92
N PHE A 116 -18.43 21.10 -12.41
CA PHE A 116 -18.60 20.82 -10.97
C PHE A 116 -17.89 19.50 -10.58
N LEU A 117 -17.01 19.58 -9.61
CA LEU A 117 -16.32 18.44 -9.05
C LEU A 117 -17.27 17.63 -8.14
N ARG A 118 -17.68 16.45 -8.58
CA ARG A 118 -18.58 15.56 -7.80
C ARG A 118 -17.84 14.73 -6.76
N THR A 119 -16.64 14.27 -7.10
CA THR A 119 -15.80 13.44 -6.22
C THR A 119 -14.33 13.82 -6.41
N ARG A 120 -13.59 13.90 -5.31
CA ARG A 120 -12.17 14.21 -5.31
C ARG A 120 -11.44 13.14 -4.48
N THR A 121 -10.63 12.35 -5.16
CA THR A 121 -9.75 11.34 -4.54
C THR A 121 -8.27 11.63 -4.79
N ARG A 122 -7.96 12.42 -5.83
CA ARG A 122 -6.58 12.78 -6.14
C ARG A 122 -6.04 13.80 -5.15
N PRO A 123 -4.85 13.56 -4.58
CA PRO A 123 -4.22 14.54 -3.71
C PRO A 123 -3.87 15.81 -4.49
N ALA A 124 -3.87 16.93 -3.80
CA ALA A 124 -3.36 18.21 -4.29
C ALA A 124 -2.81 19.01 -3.13
N GLY A 125 -1.96 19.99 -3.42
CA GLY A 125 -1.28 20.77 -2.42
C GLY A 125 0.15 20.31 -2.20
N ARG A 126 0.74 20.70 -1.10
CA ARG A 126 2.12 20.37 -0.74
C ARG A 126 2.24 18.92 -0.29
N PHE A 127 3.38 18.32 -0.55
CA PHE A 127 3.77 17.03 0.00
C PHE A 127 5.20 17.10 0.55
N ASP A 128 5.46 16.24 1.52
CA ASP A 128 6.76 16.02 2.13
C ASP A 128 6.91 14.52 2.38
N TYR A 129 8.03 13.95 1.96
CA TYR A 129 8.38 12.56 2.19
C TYR A 129 9.81 12.50 2.69
N ARG A 130 10.01 11.78 3.79
CA ARG A 130 11.33 11.59 4.40
C ARG A 130 11.57 10.13 4.70
N VAL A 131 12.79 9.70 4.45
CA VAL A 131 13.25 8.37 4.80
C VAL A 131 14.72 8.40 5.20
N SER A 132 15.02 7.77 6.34
CA SER A 132 16.39 7.57 6.77
C SER A 132 16.91 6.24 6.22
N LEU A 133 18.11 6.26 5.66
CA LEU A 133 18.77 5.09 5.09
C LEU A 133 19.88 4.63 6.05
N PRO A 134 19.86 3.34 6.47
CA PRO A 134 20.66 2.88 7.62
C PRO A 134 22.13 2.60 7.33
N ALA A 135 22.54 2.59 6.07
CA ALA A 135 23.92 2.27 5.71
C ALA A 135 24.73 3.51 5.30
N GLU A 136 26.06 3.40 5.40
CA GLU A 136 26.95 4.38 4.81
C GLU A 136 26.73 4.43 3.30
N VAL A 137 26.44 5.62 2.77
CA VAL A 137 26.12 5.87 1.36
C VAL A 137 27.06 6.90 0.76
N GLU A 138 27.18 6.89 -0.56
CA GLU A 138 27.95 7.85 -1.32
C GLU A 138 27.05 9.04 -1.71
N GLU A 139 26.97 10.05 -0.86
CA GLU A 139 26.04 11.19 -1.02
C GLU A 139 26.26 11.91 -2.36
N ASP A 140 27.51 12.06 -2.79
CA ASP A 140 27.85 12.76 -4.05
C ASP A 140 27.40 11.99 -5.30
N LYS A 141 27.03 10.71 -5.17
CA LYS A 141 26.61 9.84 -6.27
C LYS A 141 25.10 9.56 -6.28
N VAL A 142 24.35 10.26 -5.45
CA VAL A 142 22.89 10.14 -5.45
C VAL A 142 22.33 10.67 -6.77
N THR A 143 21.43 9.92 -7.38
CA THR A 143 20.77 10.30 -8.63
C THR A 143 19.26 10.20 -8.47
N ALA A 144 18.54 11.11 -9.13
CA ALA A 144 17.07 11.11 -9.13
C ALA A 144 16.54 11.30 -10.55
N SER A 145 15.46 10.60 -10.88
CA SER A 145 14.76 10.73 -12.16
C SER A 145 13.25 10.66 -11.94
N LEU A 146 12.50 11.50 -12.66
CA LEU A 146 11.03 11.48 -12.65
C LEU A 146 10.53 11.05 -14.02
N SER A 147 9.85 9.92 -14.08
CA SER A 147 9.27 9.36 -15.31
C SER A 147 7.89 8.80 -15.00
N GLU A 148 6.93 9.06 -15.89
CA GLU A 148 5.55 8.55 -15.81
C GLU A 148 4.83 8.79 -14.47
N GLY A 149 5.25 9.81 -13.73
CA GLY A 149 4.69 10.15 -12.42
C GLY A 149 5.31 9.38 -11.25
N VAL A 150 6.39 8.65 -11.48
CA VAL A 150 7.20 8.00 -10.45
C VAL A 150 8.55 8.68 -10.36
N LEU A 151 8.92 9.13 -9.17
CA LEU A 151 10.25 9.62 -8.85
C LEU A 151 11.08 8.46 -8.33
N THR A 152 12.13 8.09 -9.06
CA THR A 152 13.10 7.07 -8.64
C THR A 152 14.37 7.75 -8.18
N VAL A 153 14.74 7.53 -6.93
CA VAL A 153 15.99 8.02 -6.34
C VAL A 153 16.90 6.83 -6.05
N ARG A 154 18.11 6.83 -6.63
CA ARG A 154 19.12 5.82 -6.38
C ARG A 154 20.20 6.39 -5.48
N VAL A 155 20.43 5.74 -4.34
CA VAL A 155 21.41 6.12 -3.32
C VAL A 155 22.46 5.01 -3.22
N PRO A 156 23.65 5.14 -3.84
CA PRO A 156 24.67 4.12 -3.82
C PRO A 156 25.26 3.90 -2.43
N LYS A 157 25.50 2.64 -2.06
CA LYS A 157 26.21 2.28 -0.84
C LYS A 157 27.71 2.44 -1.01
N THR A 158 28.40 2.82 0.06
CA THR A 158 29.86 2.76 0.07
C THR A 158 30.34 1.31 -0.09
N GLU A 159 31.57 1.11 -0.53
CA GLU A 159 32.11 -0.25 -0.69
C GLU A 159 32.14 -1.04 0.64
N ARG A 160 32.27 -0.34 1.77
CA ARG A 160 32.22 -0.95 3.10
C ARG A 160 30.84 -1.44 3.50
N ALA A 161 29.80 -0.79 3.01
CA ALA A 161 28.41 -1.14 3.28
C ALA A 161 27.86 -2.24 2.36
N ARG A 162 28.58 -2.61 1.30
CA ARG A 162 28.15 -3.69 0.39
C ARG A 162 28.22 -5.05 1.05
N GLN A 163 27.22 -5.88 0.83
CA GLN A 163 27.19 -7.26 1.32
C GLN A 163 28.31 -8.07 0.67
N ARG A 164 29.14 -8.71 1.50
CA ARG A 164 30.24 -9.57 1.02
C ARG A 164 29.90 -11.03 1.27
N LYS A 165 29.92 -11.85 0.21
CA LYS A 165 29.88 -13.31 0.35
C LYS A 165 31.14 -13.82 1.04
N ILE A 166 30.97 -14.53 2.16
CA ILE A 166 32.07 -15.17 2.88
C ILE A 166 32.13 -16.64 2.44
N PRO A 167 33.21 -17.10 1.82
CA PRO A 167 33.36 -18.51 1.46
C PRO A 167 33.53 -19.35 2.73
N ILE A 168 32.78 -20.44 2.83
CA ILE A 168 32.93 -21.43 3.90
C ILE A 168 34.05 -22.39 3.49
N SER A 169 35.12 -22.46 4.28
CA SER A 169 36.13 -23.49 4.15
C SER A 169 35.76 -24.71 4.97
N THR A 170 35.81 -25.90 4.35
CA THR A 170 35.71 -27.17 5.05
C THR A 170 37.09 -27.56 5.57
N SER A 171 37.20 -27.80 6.88
CA SER A 171 38.40 -28.38 7.51
C SER A 171 38.38 -29.87 7.34
#